data_594232842ccca3fd8bc57d271e2c4fdf
#
_entry.id   594232842ccca3fd8bc57d271e2c4fdf
#
_cell.length_a   1.000
_cell.length_b   1.000
_cell.length_c   1.000
_cell.angle_alpha   90.00
_cell.angle_beta   90.00
_cell.angle_gamma   90.00
#
_symmetry.space_group_name_H-M   'P 1'
#
loop_
_entity.id
_entity.type
_entity.pdbx_description
1 polymer ?
#
loop_
_entity_poly.entity_id
_entity_poly.type
_entity_poly.pdbx_seq_one_letter_code
_entity_poly.pdbx_strand_id
1 'polypeptide(L)'
;MSTTVERPPAAPQNEPPRAGHTYGRERPVGGFELWMWLFMRISGIVLLLLAVGHTLIMHLPSEGVERVDYSFVAERWASPFWRTWDWMMLTLALIHGINGLRNVTLDYVRRPGVRFAMNMTFYVLGFTLFILGTVIVVTFQPQA
;
A
#
# COMPACT_ATOMS: atom_id res chain seq x y z
N MET A 1 -43.28 -43.51 -36.31
CA MET A 1 -41.83 -43.61 -36.01
C MET A 1 -41.55 -42.60 -34.92
N SER A 2 -41.56 -43.06 -33.65
CA SER A 2 -41.32 -42.17 -32.48
C SER A 2 -39.85 -42.23 -32.14
N THR A 3 -39.12 -41.13 -32.39
CA THR A 3 -37.73 -40.99 -32.02
C THR A 3 -37.65 -40.65 -30.54
N THR A 4 -37.33 -41.63 -29.72
CA THR A 4 -36.98 -41.42 -28.31
C THR A 4 -35.68 -40.61 -28.24
N VAL A 5 -35.75 -39.35 -27.86
CA VAL A 5 -34.60 -38.54 -27.56
C VAL A 5 -34.03 -39.03 -26.24
N GLU A 6 -32.89 -39.74 -26.31
CA GLU A 6 -32.18 -40.23 -25.15
C GLU A 6 -31.59 -39.03 -24.38
N ARG A 7 -32.01 -38.83 -23.13
CA ARG A 7 -31.51 -37.76 -22.27
C ARG A 7 -30.08 -38.10 -21.88
N PRO A 8 -29.11 -37.19 -22.07
CA PRO A 8 -27.74 -37.48 -21.68
C PRO A 8 -27.65 -37.79 -20.18
N PRO A 9 -26.75 -38.69 -19.77
CA PRO A 9 -26.60 -39.10 -18.39
C PRO A 9 -26.33 -37.87 -17.50
N ALA A 10 -27.01 -37.83 -16.34
CA ALA A 10 -26.78 -36.77 -15.34
C ALA A 10 -25.32 -36.78 -14.91
N ALA A 11 -24.69 -35.61 -14.90
CA ALA A 11 -23.32 -35.45 -14.44
C ALA A 11 -23.20 -35.95 -12.99
N PRO A 12 -22.06 -36.59 -12.62
CA PRO A 12 -21.84 -37.13 -11.29
C PRO A 12 -21.92 -35.98 -10.26
N GLN A 13 -22.84 -36.11 -9.30
CA GLN A 13 -23.15 -35.09 -8.28
C GLN A 13 -22.01 -34.83 -7.28
N ASN A 14 -20.86 -35.53 -7.40
CA ASN A 14 -19.73 -35.46 -6.51
C ASN A 14 -18.47 -34.83 -7.15
N GLU A 15 -18.56 -34.22 -8.33
CA GLU A 15 -17.43 -33.43 -8.79
C GLU A 15 -17.37 -32.16 -7.93
N PRO A 16 -16.21 -31.90 -7.28
CA PRO A 16 -16.00 -30.60 -6.64
C PRO A 16 -16.19 -29.51 -7.70
N PRO A 17 -16.76 -28.36 -7.34
CA PRO A 17 -16.95 -27.28 -8.29
C PRO A 17 -15.64 -27.07 -9.04
N ARG A 18 -15.66 -27.21 -10.37
CA ARG A 18 -14.49 -26.90 -11.19
C ARG A 18 -14.10 -25.50 -10.82
N ALA A 19 -12.92 -25.33 -10.19
CA ALA A 19 -12.35 -24.04 -9.90
C ALA A 19 -12.24 -23.33 -11.25
N GLY A 20 -13.25 -22.57 -11.58
CA GLY A 20 -13.21 -21.66 -12.72
C GLY A 20 -12.00 -20.80 -12.50
N HIS A 21 -11.08 -20.79 -13.46
CA HIS A 21 -9.99 -19.83 -13.47
C HIS A 21 -10.63 -18.43 -13.57
N THR A 22 -11.05 -17.90 -12.44
CA THR A 22 -11.41 -16.49 -12.33
C THR A 22 -10.12 -15.72 -12.47
N TYR A 23 -9.84 -15.27 -13.68
CA TYR A 23 -8.85 -14.23 -13.93
C TYR A 23 -9.33 -12.98 -13.18
N GLY A 24 -8.80 -12.78 -12.00
CA GLY A 24 -9.11 -11.65 -11.13
C GLY A 24 -9.39 -12.08 -9.70
N ARG A 25 -8.78 -11.40 -8.75
CA ARG A 25 -9.14 -11.56 -7.33
C ARG A 25 -10.62 -11.25 -7.17
N GLU A 26 -11.39 -12.19 -6.66
CA GLU A 26 -12.76 -11.93 -6.25
C GLU A 26 -12.78 -10.74 -5.29
N ARG A 27 -13.73 -9.83 -5.46
CA ARG A 27 -13.86 -8.68 -4.57
C ARG A 27 -14.15 -9.21 -3.16
N PRO A 28 -13.42 -8.77 -2.13
CA PRO A 28 -13.70 -9.21 -0.77
C PRO A 28 -15.11 -8.77 -0.37
N VAL A 29 -15.92 -9.72 0.10
CA VAL A 29 -17.34 -9.50 0.42
C VAL A 29 -17.53 -9.00 1.85
N GLY A 30 -16.47 -8.96 2.68
CA GLY A 30 -16.55 -8.47 4.05
C GLY A 30 -15.26 -8.64 4.86
N GLY A 31 -15.28 -8.16 6.11
CA GLY A 31 -14.19 -8.32 7.07
C GLY A 31 -12.95 -7.46 6.79
N PHE A 32 -11.83 -7.85 7.39
CA PHE A 32 -10.55 -7.14 7.32
C PHE A 32 -10.05 -6.94 5.86
N GLU A 33 -10.28 -7.91 5.00
CA GLU A 33 -9.85 -7.85 3.60
C GLU A 33 -10.56 -6.75 2.80
N LEU A 34 -11.86 -6.53 3.07
CA LEU A 34 -12.60 -5.44 2.45
C LEU A 34 -12.05 -4.07 2.88
N TRP A 35 -11.76 -3.91 4.18
CA TRP A 35 -11.18 -2.68 4.72
C TRP A 35 -9.79 -2.40 4.14
N MET A 36 -8.95 -3.42 4.02
CA MET A 36 -7.63 -3.29 3.39
C MET A 36 -7.72 -2.97 1.91
N TRP A 37 -8.68 -3.56 1.20
CA TRP A 37 -8.93 -3.26 -0.20
C TRP A 37 -9.40 -1.80 -0.41
N LEU A 38 -10.32 -1.32 0.43
CA LEU A 38 -10.77 0.07 0.40
C LEU A 38 -9.64 1.04 0.78
N PHE A 39 -8.90 0.70 1.84
CA PHE A 39 -7.74 1.48 2.28
C PHE A 39 -6.73 1.65 1.15
N MET A 40 -6.39 0.60 0.41
CA MET A 40 -5.42 0.69 -0.69
C MET A 40 -5.85 1.66 -1.79
N ARG A 41 -7.15 1.76 -2.06
CA ARG A 41 -7.66 2.72 -3.05
C ARG A 41 -7.64 4.16 -2.54
N ILE A 42 -8.18 4.38 -1.35
CA ILE A 42 -8.26 5.72 -0.76
C ILE A 42 -6.86 6.24 -0.45
N SER A 43 -6.01 5.44 0.19
CA SER A 43 -4.64 5.84 0.54
C SER A 43 -3.78 6.13 -0.68
N GLY A 44 -4.00 5.42 -1.79
CA GLY A 44 -3.30 5.70 -3.05
C GLY A 44 -3.61 7.09 -3.61
N ILE A 45 -4.89 7.49 -3.60
CA ILE A 45 -5.32 8.83 -4.03
C ILE A 45 -4.78 9.90 -3.07
N VAL A 46 -4.91 9.67 -1.76
CA VAL A 46 -4.41 10.61 -0.74
C VAL A 46 -2.89 10.77 -0.85
N LEU A 47 -2.15 9.67 -1.01
CA LEU A 47 -0.69 9.69 -1.20
C LEU A 47 -0.29 10.44 -2.46
N LEU A 48 -1.03 10.25 -3.56
CA LEU A 48 -0.76 10.99 -4.80
C LEU A 48 -0.85 12.49 -4.56
N LEU A 49 -1.92 12.95 -3.89
CA LEU A 49 -2.10 14.37 -3.58
C LEU A 49 -1.03 14.89 -2.62
N LEU A 50 -0.70 14.13 -1.57
CA LEU A 50 0.34 14.51 -0.61
C LEU A 50 1.72 14.56 -1.27
N ALA A 51 2.07 13.56 -2.09
CA ALA A 51 3.37 13.49 -2.75
C ALA A 51 3.53 14.57 -3.82
N VAL A 52 2.49 14.79 -4.65
CA VAL A 52 2.50 15.89 -5.63
C VAL A 52 2.60 17.23 -4.92
N GLY A 53 1.79 17.46 -3.88
CA GLY A 53 1.86 18.68 -3.06
C GLY A 53 3.24 18.88 -2.45
N HIS A 54 3.84 17.82 -1.88
CA HIS A 54 5.19 17.86 -1.34
C HIS A 54 6.23 18.23 -2.41
N THR A 55 6.18 17.56 -3.58
CA THR A 55 7.10 17.82 -4.68
C THR A 55 6.95 19.26 -5.21
N LEU A 56 5.72 19.74 -5.37
CA LEU A 56 5.47 21.09 -5.83
C LEU A 56 6.03 22.14 -4.87
N ILE A 57 5.83 21.95 -3.56
CA ILE A 57 6.33 22.87 -2.53
C ILE A 57 7.87 22.88 -2.50
N MET A 58 8.50 21.73 -2.73
CA MET A 58 9.96 21.61 -2.71
C MET A 58 10.63 22.15 -3.98
N HIS A 59 9.96 22.11 -5.15
CA HIS A 59 10.62 22.32 -6.45
C HIS A 59 10.06 23.50 -7.27
N LEU A 60 8.86 24.02 -6.98
CA LEU A 60 8.25 25.12 -7.74
C LEU A 60 8.76 26.53 -7.43
N PRO A 61 9.29 26.86 -6.23
CA PRO A 61 9.89 28.17 -6.01
C PRO A 61 11.08 28.40 -6.93
N SER A 62 11.31 29.67 -7.30
CA SER A 62 12.25 30.12 -8.33
C SER A 62 13.70 29.63 -8.21
N GLU A 63 14.10 29.15 -7.05
CA GLU A 63 15.44 28.62 -6.76
C GLU A 63 15.53 27.09 -6.89
N GLY A 64 14.39 26.41 -7.18
CA GLY A 64 14.33 24.97 -7.42
C GLY A 64 14.88 24.12 -6.26
N VAL A 65 15.62 23.07 -6.63
CA VAL A 65 16.19 22.10 -5.67
C VAL A 65 17.30 22.71 -4.80
N GLU A 66 17.98 23.76 -5.26
CA GLU A 66 19.06 24.43 -4.55
C GLU A 66 18.60 25.13 -3.26
N ARG A 67 17.30 25.44 -3.17
CA ARG A 67 16.67 26.00 -1.98
C ARG A 67 16.50 25.00 -0.84
N VAL A 68 16.50 23.69 -1.14
CA VAL A 68 16.22 22.66 -0.13
C VAL A 68 17.49 22.40 0.67
N ASP A 69 17.78 23.32 1.57
CA ASP A 69 18.85 23.22 2.55
C ASP A 69 18.33 22.98 3.97
N TYR A 70 19.22 22.92 4.94
CA TYR A 70 18.86 22.75 6.36
C TYR A 70 17.95 23.88 6.85
N SER A 71 18.23 25.11 6.47
CA SER A 71 17.47 26.28 6.94
C SER A 71 16.01 26.24 6.48
N PHE A 72 15.78 25.87 5.23
CA PHE A 72 14.45 25.68 4.67
C PHE A 72 13.66 24.58 5.40
N VAL A 73 14.29 23.44 5.66
CA VAL A 73 13.64 22.34 6.38
C VAL A 73 13.36 22.73 7.83
N ALA A 74 14.30 23.40 8.49
CA ALA A 74 14.16 23.85 9.87
C ALA A 74 13.02 24.86 10.03
N GLU A 75 12.92 25.85 9.16
CA GLU A 75 11.82 26.84 9.13
C GLU A 75 10.48 26.15 8.90
N ARG A 76 10.41 25.25 7.95
CA ARG A 76 9.18 24.51 7.63
C ARG A 76 8.75 23.63 8.81
N TRP A 77 9.69 22.93 9.44
CA TRP A 77 9.40 22.05 10.58
C TRP A 77 9.26 22.80 11.92
N ALA A 78 9.51 24.09 11.96
CA ALA A 78 9.05 24.92 13.07
C ALA A 78 7.53 24.95 13.19
N SER A 79 6.81 24.78 12.06
CA SER A 79 5.34 24.70 12.03
C SER A 79 4.84 23.27 12.31
N PRO A 80 3.95 23.07 13.31
CA PRO A 80 3.33 21.77 13.56
C PRO A 80 2.55 21.20 12.36
N PHE A 81 1.99 22.09 11.52
CA PHE A 81 1.26 21.69 10.32
C PHE A 81 2.16 20.90 9.35
N TRP A 82 3.34 21.41 9.03
CA TRP A 82 4.24 20.76 8.10
C TRP A 82 4.84 19.46 8.67
N ARG A 83 5.13 19.42 9.96
CA ARG A 83 5.53 18.18 10.64
C ARG A 83 4.46 17.10 10.52
N THR A 84 3.20 17.46 10.78
CA THR A 84 2.07 16.53 10.67
C THR A 84 1.87 16.07 9.24
N TRP A 85 1.99 16.98 8.27
CA TRP A 85 1.91 16.66 6.84
C TRP A 85 2.94 15.59 6.43
N ASP A 86 4.21 15.82 6.75
CA ASP A 86 5.29 14.91 6.40
C ASP A 86 5.19 13.58 7.16
N TRP A 87 4.76 13.61 8.43
CA TRP A 87 4.50 12.40 9.21
C TRP A 87 3.33 11.59 8.67
N MET A 88 2.24 12.22 8.25
CA MET A 88 1.11 11.55 7.60
C MET A 88 1.54 10.90 6.28
N MET A 89 2.33 11.60 5.48
CA MET A 89 2.85 11.08 4.23
C MET A 89 3.73 9.85 4.47
N LEU A 90 4.64 9.90 5.44
CA LEU A 90 5.47 8.77 5.85
C LEU A 90 4.62 7.57 6.28
N THR A 91 3.65 7.80 7.17
CA THR A 91 2.78 6.75 7.71
C THR A 91 1.97 6.07 6.61
N LEU A 92 1.29 6.87 5.79
CA LEU A 92 0.49 6.35 4.68
C LEU A 92 1.35 5.64 3.64
N ALA A 93 2.52 6.18 3.30
CA ALA A 93 3.44 5.57 2.33
C ALA A 93 3.94 4.20 2.82
N LEU A 94 4.30 4.08 4.10
CA LEU A 94 4.76 2.81 4.66
C LEU A 94 3.63 1.77 4.70
N ILE A 95 2.46 2.11 5.22
CA ILE A 95 1.35 1.16 5.31
C ILE A 95 0.88 0.73 3.92
N HIS A 96 0.71 1.69 3.00
CA HIS A 96 0.31 1.43 1.62
C HIS A 96 1.37 0.61 0.89
N GLY A 97 2.64 0.99 0.99
CA GLY A 97 3.76 0.33 0.33
C GLY A 97 3.95 -1.11 0.82
N ILE A 98 3.95 -1.34 2.13
CA ILE A 98 4.09 -2.69 2.71
C ILE A 98 2.93 -3.58 2.27
N ASN A 99 1.70 -3.08 2.32
CA ASN A 99 0.55 -3.86 1.86
C ASN A 99 0.57 -4.10 0.35
N GLY A 100 1.05 -3.14 -0.44
CA GLY A 100 1.31 -3.30 -1.87
C GLY A 100 2.35 -4.40 -2.14
N LEU A 101 3.50 -4.35 -1.47
CA LEU A 101 4.56 -5.36 -1.58
C LEU A 101 4.08 -6.75 -1.17
N ARG A 102 3.28 -6.85 -0.09
CA ARG A 102 2.63 -8.10 0.31
C ARG A 102 1.76 -8.66 -0.82
N ASN A 103 0.95 -7.82 -1.45
CA ASN A 103 0.09 -8.24 -2.55
C ASN A 103 0.90 -8.74 -3.75
N VAL A 104 1.95 -8.01 -4.15
CA VAL A 104 2.86 -8.44 -5.21
C VAL A 104 3.54 -9.77 -4.85
N THR A 105 4.00 -9.92 -3.62
CA THR A 105 4.60 -11.17 -3.15
C THR A 105 3.63 -12.34 -3.23
N LEU A 106 2.35 -12.14 -2.90
CA LEU A 106 1.32 -13.18 -3.02
C LEU A 106 1.08 -13.60 -4.48
N ASP A 107 1.19 -12.67 -5.42
CA ASP A 107 0.93 -12.93 -6.83
C ASP A 107 2.11 -13.64 -7.52
N TYR A 108 3.35 -13.29 -7.18
CA TYR A 108 4.54 -13.78 -7.88
C TYR A 108 5.32 -14.88 -7.16
N VAL A 109 5.30 -14.92 -5.82
CA VAL A 109 6.10 -15.87 -5.05
C VAL A 109 5.29 -17.12 -4.72
N ARG A 110 5.62 -18.23 -5.37
CA ARG A 110 4.91 -19.51 -5.20
C ARG A 110 5.35 -20.33 -3.98
N ARG A 111 6.62 -20.16 -3.53
CA ARG A 111 7.18 -20.92 -2.40
C ARG A 111 6.71 -20.30 -1.07
N PRO A 112 5.97 -21.03 -0.22
CA PRO A 112 5.38 -20.46 0.99
C PRO A 112 6.43 -19.96 2.01
N GLY A 113 7.55 -20.66 2.15
CA GLY A 113 8.64 -20.22 3.04
C GLY A 113 9.31 -18.92 2.59
N VAL A 114 9.56 -18.77 1.27
CA VAL A 114 10.12 -17.53 0.72
C VAL A 114 9.14 -16.37 0.88
N ARG A 115 7.86 -16.60 0.62
CA ARG A 115 6.81 -15.60 0.80
C ARG A 115 6.70 -15.13 2.26
N PHE A 116 6.76 -16.07 3.20
CA PHE A 116 6.77 -15.74 4.63
C PHE A 116 7.99 -14.88 5.00
N ALA A 117 9.20 -15.31 4.59
CA ALA A 117 10.43 -14.56 4.86
C ALA A 117 10.40 -13.14 4.27
N MET A 118 9.95 -12.98 3.02
CA MET A 118 9.82 -11.65 2.39
C MET A 118 8.84 -10.76 3.15
N ASN A 119 7.67 -11.28 3.49
CA ASN A 119 6.67 -10.51 4.23
C ASN A 119 7.18 -10.09 5.62
N MET A 120 7.87 -10.98 6.33
CA MET A 120 8.49 -10.64 7.62
C MET A 120 9.56 -9.55 7.46
N THR A 121 10.39 -9.64 6.42
CA THR A 121 11.37 -8.60 6.11
C THR A 121 10.69 -7.24 5.87
N PHE A 122 9.62 -7.21 5.08
CA PHE A 122 8.89 -5.96 4.80
C PHE A 122 8.28 -5.36 6.07
N TYR A 123 7.70 -6.19 6.96
CA TYR A 123 7.14 -5.71 8.22
C TYR A 123 8.20 -5.17 9.16
N VAL A 124 9.31 -5.90 9.33
CA VAL A 124 10.42 -5.45 10.20
C VAL A 124 11.03 -4.16 9.67
N LEU A 125 11.33 -4.10 8.37
CA LEU A 125 11.89 -2.92 7.75
C LEU A 125 10.95 -1.72 7.83
N GLY A 126 9.67 -1.92 7.51
CA GLY A 126 8.67 -0.86 7.57
C GLY A 126 8.43 -0.35 8.98
N PHE A 127 8.38 -1.24 9.97
CA PHE A 127 8.27 -0.84 11.37
C PHE A 127 9.50 -0.05 11.84
N THR A 128 10.70 -0.49 11.48
CA THR A 128 11.94 0.21 11.80
C THR A 128 11.96 1.61 11.18
N LEU A 129 11.62 1.73 9.89
CA LEU A 129 11.55 3.03 9.21
C LEU A 129 10.46 3.94 9.79
N PHE A 130 9.32 3.38 10.20
CA PHE A 130 8.26 4.14 10.85
C PHE A 130 8.71 4.72 12.19
N ILE A 131 9.35 3.91 13.04
CA ILE A 131 9.88 4.38 14.32
C ILE A 131 10.95 5.45 14.11
N LEU A 132 11.93 5.19 13.24
CA LEU A 132 13.00 6.14 12.92
C LEU A 132 12.43 7.46 12.41
N GLY A 133 11.56 7.44 11.42
CA GLY A 133 10.95 8.65 10.88
C GLY A 133 10.11 9.40 11.91
N THR A 134 9.35 8.68 12.75
CA THR A 134 8.56 9.29 13.83
C THR A 134 9.47 9.95 14.86
N VAL A 135 10.54 9.28 15.29
CA VAL A 135 11.53 9.85 16.23
C VAL A 135 12.11 11.12 15.64
N ILE A 136 12.55 11.11 14.38
CA ILE A 136 13.12 12.30 13.72
C ILE A 136 12.12 13.46 13.72
N VAL A 137 10.88 13.20 13.28
CA VAL A 137 9.85 14.26 13.20
C VAL A 137 9.50 14.85 14.58
N VAL A 138 9.44 13.99 15.62
CA VAL A 138 9.05 14.43 16.97
C VAL A 138 10.20 15.13 17.69
N THR A 139 11.44 14.62 17.54
CA THR A 139 12.60 15.14 18.29
C THR A 139 13.34 16.27 17.59
N PHE A 140 13.00 16.54 16.32
CA PHE A 140 13.65 17.62 15.58
C PHE A 140 13.42 18.97 16.25
N GLN A 141 14.51 19.63 16.62
CA GLN A 141 14.51 21.00 17.14
C GLN A 141 15.33 21.86 16.17
N PRO A 142 14.73 22.91 15.55
CA PRO A 142 15.51 23.85 14.78
C PRO A 142 16.56 24.47 15.69
N GLN A 143 17.82 24.41 15.29
CA GLN A 143 18.88 25.16 16.00
C GLN A 143 18.67 26.64 15.69
N ALA A 144 18.56 27.45 16.75
CA ALA A 144 18.46 28.90 16.65
C ALA A 144 19.75 29.52 16.13
#